data_59d85ce17359737828d2c6d2a1507e7b
#
_entry.id   59d85ce17359737828d2c6d2a1507e7b
#
_cell.length_a   1.000
_cell.length_b   1.000
_cell.length_c   1.000
_cell.angle_alpha   90.00
_cell.angle_beta   90.00
_cell.angle_gamma   90.00
#
_symmetry.space_group_name_H-M   'P 1'
#
loop_
_entity.id
_entity.type
_entity.pdbx_description
1 polymer ?
#
loop_
_entity_poly.entity_id
_entity_poly.type
_entity_poly.pdbx_seq_one_letter_code
_entity_poly.pdbx_strand_id
1 'polypeptide(L)'
;RVLFRSDNYDLLPATIQLSGAEIELATQKQREYRLQKALMTVSDDYDFILIDNPPALGLLTVNAFTAADAILIPVQTEFYALEGLGQLLNTIELVRKQFNESLDIAGILLTMYDGRTNLAKQVSEEVRQYFGDKVYHTVVPRSVRLSEAPSYGQAIIDFDPKSIGAQVYTELAQEVLKQYGN
;
A
#
# COMPACT_ATOMS: atom_id res chain seq x y z
N ARG A 1 20.27 -1.92 -5.47
CA ARG A 1 21.24 -1.02 -4.84
C ARG A 1 20.45 -0.01 -4.00
N VAL A 2 20.58 -0.10 -2.68
CA VAL A 2 19.99 0.88 -1.75
C VAL A 2 20.61 2.25 -2.05
N LEU A 3 19.77 3.27 -2.31
CA LEU A 3 20.24 4.62 -2.67
C LEU A 3 20.11 5.61 -1.52
N PHE A 4 19.27 5.31 -0.54
CA PHE A 4 19.11 6.13 0.65
C PHE A 4 19.10 5.20 1.87
N ARG A 5 19.90 5.55 2.87
CA ARG A 5 20.01 4.81 4.13
C ARG A 5 19.87 5.82 5.28
N SER A 6 18.95 5.56 6.17
CA SER A 6 18.76 6.27 7.43
C SER A 6 19.00 5.30 8.58
N ASP A 7 19.04 5.80 9.81
CA ASP A 7 19.28 4.95 10.98
C ASP A 7 18.23 3.83 11.14
N ASN A 8 17.00 4.04 10.63
CA ASN A 8 15.88 3.12 10.82
C ASN A 8 15.18 2.71 9.52
N TYR A 9 15.57 3.18 8.36
CA TYR A 9 14.99 2.70 7.11
C TYR A 9 15.91 2.88 5.90
N ASP A 10 15.76 1.97 4.96
CA ASP A 10 16.41 1.99 3.67
C ASP A 10 15.37 2.19 2.55
N LEU A 11 15.70 2.97 1.53
CA LEU A 11 14.86 3.18 0.37
C LEU A 11 15.48 2.54 -0.87
N LEU A 12 14.70 1.68 -1.55
CA LEU A 12 15.02 1.16 -2.88
C LEU A 12 14.10 1.83 -3.92
N PRO A 13 14.51 2.95 -4.53
CA PRO A 13 13.66 3.67 -5.45
C PRO A 13 13.52 2.93 -6.78
N ALA A 14 12.31 2.98 -7.33
CA ALA A 14 12.06 2.62 -8.72
C ALA A 14 12.53 3.73 -9.66
N THR A 15 12.97 3.35 -10.85
CA THR A 15 13.25 4.26 -11.95
C THR A 15 12.29 3.99 -13.10
N ILE A 16 12.24 4.90 -14.09
CA ILE A 16 11.42 4.70 -15.30
C ILE A 16 11.79 3.39 -16.05
N GLN A 17 12.99 2.89 -15.85
CA GLN A 17 13.42 1.61 -16.43
C GLN A 17 12.62 0.42 -15.87
N LEU A 18 12.08 0.53 -14.65
CA LEU A 18 11.26 -0.53 -14.07
C LEU A 18 9.97 -0.77 -14.87
N SER A 19 9.43 0.24 -15.55
CA SER A 19 8.28 0.04 -16.43
C SER A 19 8.58 -0.88 -17.62
N GLY A 20 9.84 -0.95 -18.06
CA GLY A 20 10.30 -1.89 -19.07
C GLY A 20 10.43 -3.33 -18.56
N ALA A 21 10.53 -3.52 -17.27
CA ALA A 21 10.69 -4.85 -16.66
C ALA A 21 9.52 -5.79 -16.95
N GLU A 22 8.31 -5.29 -17.13
CA GLU A 22 7.15 -6.11 -17.52
C GLU A 22 7.37 -6.81 -18.86
N ILE A 23 7.97 -6.11 -19.83
CA ILE A 23 8.30 -6.67 -21.16
C ILE A 23 9.44 -7.68 -21.03
N GLU A 24 10.48 -7.34 -20.28
CA GLU A 24 11.64 -8.23 -20.09
C GLU A 24 11.26 -9.50 -19.33
N LEU A 25 10.42 -9.39 -18.33
CA LEU A 25 9.95 -10.52 -17.53
C LEU A 25 8.97 -11.41 -18.29
N ALA A 26 8.24 -10.88 -19.28
CA ALA A 26 7.16 -11.60 -19.97
C ALA A 26 7.57 -12.96 -20.51
N THR A 27 8.82 -13.12 -20.97
CA THR A 27 9.37 -14.35 -21.54
C THR A 27 10.15 -15.21 -20.53
N GLN A 28 10.32 -14.74 -19.28
CA GLN A 28 11.13 -15.43 -18.30
C GLN A 28 10.34 -16.51 -17.55
N LYS A 29 11.02 -17.62 -17.22
CA LYS A 29 10.45 -18.64 -16.33
C LYS A 29 10.34 -18.10 -14.90
N GLN A 30 9.26 -18.46 -14.22
CA GLN A 30 8.99 -18.05 -12.85
C GLN A 30 9.05 -16.52 -12.69
N ARG A 31 8.53 -15.80 -13.67
CA ARG A 31 8.53 -14.34 -13.74
C ARG A 31 7.75 -13.70 -12.60
N GLU A 32 6.76 -14.40 -12.07
CA GLU A 32 5.91 -13.96 -10.96
C GLU A 32 6.64 -13.94 -9.59
N TYR A 33 7.73 -14.70 -9.47
CA TYR A 33 8.51 -14.89 -8.23
C TYR A 33 9.82 -14.08 -8.18
N ARG A 34 10.05 -13.16 -9.12
CA ARG A 34 11.33 -12.45 -9.22
C ARG A 34 11.59 -11.54 -8.04
N LEU A 35 10.57 -10.77 -7.62
CA LEU A 35 10.68 -9.90 -6.46
C LEU A 35 10.83 -10.70 -5.17
N GLN A 36 10.04 -11.74 -4.97
CA GLN A 36 10.15 -12.62 -3.81
C GLN A 36 11.58 -13.16 -3.65
N LYS A 37 12.17 -13.70 -4.73
CA LYS A 37 13.53 -14.23 -4.69
C LYS A 37 14.58 -13.15 -4.38
N ALA A 38 14.38 -11.93 -4.86
CA ALA A 38 15.27 -10.82 -4.55
C ALA A 38 15.17 -10.39 -3.08
N LEU A 39 13.96 -10.35 -2.52
CA LEU A 39 13.73 -9.95 -1.13
C LEU A 39 14.20 -10.99 -0.12
N MET A 40 14.16 -12.28 -0.44
CA MET A 40 14.68 -13.35 0.43
C MET A 40 16.13 -13.15 0.88
N THR A 41 16.92 -12.36 0.16
CA THR A 41 18.32 -12.10 0.52
C THR A 41 18.49 -11.01 1.58
N VAL A 42 17.44 -10.27 1.90
CA VAL A 42 17.46 -9.12 2.80
C VAL A 42 16.30 -9.12 3.81
N SER A 43 15.35 -10.04 3.69
CA SER A 43 14.14 -10.06 4.53
C SER A 43 14.44 -10.12 6.02
N ASP A 44 15.49 -10.83 6.43
CA ASP A 44 15.87 -11.00 7.82
C ASP A 44 16.52 -9.74 8.44
N ASP A 45 16.87 -8.77 7.61
CA ASP A 45 17.49 -7.51 8.05
C ASP A 45 16.44 -6.43 8.42
N TYR A 46 15.15 -6.67 8.16
CA TYR A 46 14.09 -5.67 8.31
C TYR A 46 12.88 -6.20 9.06
N ASP A 47 12.34 -5.40 9.98
CA ASP A 47 11.06 -5.69 10.65
C ASP A 47 9.87 -5.56 9.69
N PHE A 48 9.94 -4.61 8.74
CA PHE A 48 8.93 -4.36 7.72
C PHE A 48 9.55 -4.06 6.36
N ILE A 49 8.98 -4.63 5.30
CA ILE A 49 9.29 -4.29 3.91
C ILE A 49 8.00 -3.77 3.26
N LEU A 50 7.97 -2.47 2.93
CA LEU A 50 6.83 -1.85 2.26
C LEU A 50 7.06 -1.82 0.75
N ILE A 51 6.13 -2.39 -0.01
CA ILE A 51 6.19 -2.42 -1.48
C ILE A 51 5.10 -1.50 -2.01
N ASP A 52 5.49 -0.32 -2.50
CA ASP A 52 4.57 0.61 -3.15
C ASP A 52 4.29 0.16 -4.58
N ASN A 53 3.01 0.06 -4.94
CA ASN A 53 2.56 -0.47 -6.23
C ASN A 53 1.76 0.55 -7.03
N PRO A 54 1.93 0.59 -8.36
CA PRO A 54 1.05 1.38 -9.22
C PRO A 54 -0.38 0.79 -9.22
N PRO A 55 -1.39 1.57 -9.58
CA PRO A 55 -2.79 1.10 -9.65
C PRO A 55 -3.04 0.09 -10.78
N ALA A 56 -2.06 -0.18 -11.63
CA ALA A 56 -2.17 -1.14 -12.72
C ALA A 56 -2.04 -2.57 -12.24
N LEU A 57 -2.93 -3.46 -12.70
CA LEU A 57 -2.91 -4.89 -12.36
C LEU A 57 -2.04 -5.67 -13.37
N GLY A 58 -0.75 -5.33 -13.44
CA GLY A 58 0.25 -5.94 -14.31
C GLY A 58 1.15 -6.96 -13.60
N LEU A 59 2.18 -7.40 -14.32
CA LEU A 59 3.14 -8.40 -13.82
C LEU A 59 3.94 -7.88 -12.60
N LEU A 60 4.18 -6.58 -12.50
CA LEU A 60 4.84 -5.98 -11.34
C LEU A 60 3.97 -6.12 -10.08
N THR A 61 2.67 -5.84 -10.20
CA THR A 61 1.72 -6.03 -9.09
C THR A 61 1.61 -7.50 -8.68
N VAL A 62 1.57 -8.43 -9.64
CA VAL A 62 1.60 -9.87 -9.34
C VAL A 62 2.88 -10.24 -8.60
N ASN A 63 4.04 -9.72 -8.99
CA ASN A 63 5.30 -9.94 -8.27
C ASN A 63 5.25 -9.43 -6.83
N ALA A 64 4.69 -8.24 -6.61
CA ALA A 64 4.55 -7.67 -5.28
C ALA A 64 3.64 -8.53 -4.40
N PHE A 65 2.47 -8.94 -4.92
CA PHE A 65 1.53 -9.78 -4.18
C PHE A 65 2.07 -11.20 -3.93
N THR A 66 2.87 -11.73 -4.86
CA THR A 66 3.54 -13.02 -4.67
C THR A 66 4.62 -12.95 -3.57
N ALA A 67 5.24 -11.80 -3.40
CA ALA A 67 6.31 -11.60 -2.42
C ALA A 67 5.81 -11.13 -1.04
N ALA A 68 4.61 -10.55 -0.97
CA ALA A 68 4.07 -9.96 0.26
C ALA A 68 3.39 -10.99 1.16
N ASP A 69 3.41 -10.74 2.46
CA ASP A 69 2.63 -11.48 3.45
C ASP A 69 1.19 -10.93 3.52
N ALA A 70 1.04 -9.60 3.39
CA ALA A 70 -0.26 -8.95 3.47
C ALA A 70 -0.31 -7.68 2.62
N ILE A 71 -1.54 -7.27 2.25
CA ILE A 71 -1.82 -6.09 1.45
C ILE A 71 -2.59 -5.07 2.27
N LEU A 72 -2.07 -3.86 2.42
CA LEU A 72 -2.80 -2.69 2.89
C LEU A 72 -3.40 -1.99 1.68
N ILE A 73 -4.71 -1.79 1.65
CA ILE A 73 -5.45 -1.25 0.51
C ILE A 73 -5.93 0.17 0.83
N PRO A 74 -5.29 1.23 0.29
CA PRO A 74 -5.82 2.58 0.39
C PRO A 74 -7.01 2.74 -0.57
N VAL A 75 -8.13 3.21 -0.04
CA VAL A 75 -9.38 3.45 -0.78
C VAL A 75 -9.77 4.90 -0.63
N GLN A 76 -9.85 5.63 -1.74
CA GLN A 76 -10.37 7.00 -1.74
C GLN A 76 -11.88 6.96 -1.53
N THR A 77 -12.41 7.88 -0.71
CA THR A 77 -13.85 7.95 -0.44
C THR A 77 -14.60 8.69 -1.54
N GLU A 78 -14.47 8.19 -2.78
CA GLU A 78 -15.03 8.74 -4.01
C GLU A 78 -15.86 7.68 -4.76
N PHE A 79 -16.65 8.11 -5.76
CA PHE A 79 -17.68 7.31 -6.41
C PHE A 79 -17.21 5.97 -7.00
N TYR A 80 -16.04 5.93 -7.61
CA TYR A 80 -15.52 4.70 -8.26
C TYR A 80 -14.73 3.78 -7.33
N ALA A 81 -14.66 4.10 -6.04
CA ALA A 81 -13.83 3.37 -5.08
C ALA A 81 -14.20 1.88 -4.97
N LEU A 82 -15.49 1.59 -4.90
CA LEU A 82 -15.99 0.21 -4.73
C LEU A 82 -15.78 -0.67 -5.96
N GLU A 83 -15.91 -0.09 -7.16
CA GLU A 83 -15.64 -0.82 -8.41
C GLU A 83 -14.16 -1.22 -8.51
N GLY A 84 -13.25 -0.27 -8.28
CA GLY A 84 -11.81 -0.53 -8.28
C GLY A 84 -11.40 -1.55 -7.21
N LEU A 85 -12.04 -1.48 -6.03
CA LEU A 85 -11.79 -2.43 -4.95
C LEU A 85 -12.22 -3.85 -5.34
N GLY A 86 -13.37 -4.01 -6.00
CA GLY A 86 -13.84 -5.31 -6.49
C GLY A 86 -12.86 -5.95 -7.49
N GLN A 87 -12.33 -5.18 -8.43
CA GLN A 87 -11.32 -5.65 -9.40
C GLN A 87 -10.01 -6.07 -8.68
N LEU A 88 -9.57 -5.29 -7.70
CA LEU A 88 -8.38 -5.61 -6.91
C LEU A 88 -8.56 -6.92 -6.12
N LEU A 89 -9.70 -7.11 -5.47
CA LEU A 89 -10.00 -8.34 -4.72
C LEU A 89 -9.97 -9.59 -5.61
N ASN A 90 -10.51 -9.51 -6.82
CA ASN A 90 -10.42 -10.60 -7.79
C ASN A 90 -8.96 -10.94 -8.13
N THR A 91 -8.10 -9.93 -8.28
CA THR A 91 -6.67 -10.13 -8.54
C THR A 91 -5.97 -10.77 -7.35
N ILE A 92 -6.27 -10.33 -6.13
CA ILE A 92 -5.74 -10.92 -4.89
C ILE A 92 -6.10 -12.41 -4.83
N GLU A 93 -7.36 -12.76 -5.10
CA GLU A 93 -7.81 -14.15 -5.11
C GLU A 93 -7.11 -15.01 -6.19
N LEU A 94 -6.83 -14.45 -7.36
CA LEU A 94 -6.07 -15.14 -8.40
C LEU A 94 -4.63 -15.40 -7.95
N VAL A 95 -3.98 -14.41 -7.34
CA VAL A 95 -2.61 -14.57 -6.82
C VAL A 95 -2.58 -15.58 -5.68
N ARG A 96 -3.53 -15.54 -4.75
CA ARG A 96 -3.65 -16.54 -3.68
C ARG A 96 -3.71 -17.96 -4.23
N LYS A 97 -4.55 -18.19 -5.22
CA LYS A 97 -4.74 -19.53 -5.80
C LYS A 97 -3.56 -20.06 -6.58
N GLN A 98 -2.74 -19.17 -7.17
CA GLN A 98 -1.73 -19.59 -8.14
C GLN A 98 -0.28 -19.40 -7.65
N PHE A 99 -0.02 -18.40 -6.81
CA PHE A 99 1.34 -17.97 -6.53
C PHE A 99 1.65 -17.80 -5.04
N ASN A 100 0.69 -17.36 -4.21
CA ASN A 100 0.92 -17.09 -2.80
C ASN A 100 -0.33 -17.37 -1.96
N GLU A 101 -0.49 -18.60 -1.52
CA GLU A 101 -1.66 -19.07 -0.76
C GLU A 101 -1.81 -18.36 0.61
N SER A 102 -0.69 -17.91 1.19
CA SER A 102 -0.65 -17.25 2.50
C SER A 102 -0.94 -15.74 2.44
N LEU A 103 -1.04 -15.14 1.24
CA LEU A 103 -1.30 -13.71 1.09
C LEU A 103 -2.59 -13.30 1.81
N ASP A 104 -2.52 -12.36 2.74
CA ASP A 104 -3.70 -11.82 3.44
C ASP A 104 -3.97 -10.34 3.09
N ILE A 105 -5.13 -9.84 3.49
CA ILE A 105 -5.46 -8.41 3.48
C ILE A 105 -5.21 -7.88 4.88
N ALA A 106 -4.17 -7.07 5.02
CA ALA A 106 -3.82 -6.39 6.27
C ALA A 106 -4.94 -5.48 6.73
N GLY A 107 -5.50 -4.75 5.78
CA GLY A 107 -6.65 -3.88 6.05
C GLY A 107 -6.91 -2.90 4.93
N ILE A 108 -8.03 -2.21 5.06
CA ILE A 108 -8.47 -1.16 4.15
C ILE A 108 -8.35 0.18 4.86
N LEU A 109 -7.61 1.10 4.25
CA LEU A 109 -7.42 2.46 4.73
C LEU A 109 -8.27 3.42 3.92
N LEU A 110 -9.26 4.06 4.56
CA LEU A 110 -10.03 5.12 3.94
C LEU A 110 -9.18 6.39 3.82
N THR A 111 -9.08 6.91 2.60
CA THR A 111 -8.26 8.09 2.30
C THR A 111 -9.07 9.16 1.59
N MET A 112 -8.50 10.38 1.50
CA MET A 112 -9.13 11.55 0.86
C MET A 112 -10.51 11.87 1.43
N TYR A 113 -10.76 11.51 2.69
CA TYR A 113 -12.05 11.68 3.32
C TYR A 113 -12.38 13.15 3.55
N ASP A 114 -13.56 13.55 3.06
CA ASP A 114 -14.15 14.87 3.34
C ASP A 114 -15.51 14.70 4.02
N GLY A 115 -15.53 14.80 5.33
CA GLY A 115 -16.75 14.63 6.15
C GLY A 115 -17.87 15.64 5.89
N ARG A 116 -17.63 16.68 5.07
CA ARG A 116 -18.66 17.63 4.64
C ARG A 116 -19.53 17.07 3.50
N THR A 117 -19.06 16.03 2.81
CA THR A 117 -19.78 15.44 1.67
C THR A 117 -20.56 14.19 2.12
N ASN A 118 -21.79 14.05 1.63
CA ASN A 118 -22.59 12.85 1.85
C ASN A 118 -21.97 11.63 1.16
N LEU A 119 -21.35 11.83 -0.01
CA LEU A 119 -20.71 10.75 -0.76
C LEU A 119 -19.58 10.08 0.04
N ALA A 120 -18.68 10.87 0.66
CA ALA A 120 -17.59 10.30 1.44
C ALA A 120 -18.11 9.50 2.65
N LYS A 121 -19.16 9.97 3.30
CA LYS A 121 -19.81 9.25 4.41
C LYS A 121 -20.40 7.93 3.92
N GLN A 122 -21.17 7.96 2.84
CA GLN A 122 -21.83 6.80 2.26
C GLN A 122 -20.81 5.74 1.82
N VAL A 123 -19.77 6.12 1.07
CA VAL A 123 -18.70 5.20 0.66
C VAL A 123 -17.98 4.60 1.89
N SER A 124 -17.71 5.43 2.91
CA SER A 124 -17.07 4.95 4.15
C SER A 124 -17.96 3.92 4.88
N GLU A 125 -19.25 4.15 4.96
CA GLU A 125 -20.23 3.24 5.58
C GLU A 125 -20.32 1.92 4.80
N GLU A 126 -20.41 1.97 3.48
CA GLU A 126 -20.47 0.79 2.61
C GLU A 126 -19.20 -0.05 2.72
N VAL A 127 -18.02 0.58 2.70
CA VAL A 127 -16.74 -0.13 2.88
C VAL A 127 -16.69 -0.80 4.27
N ARG A 128 -17.07 -0.09 5.33
CA ARG A 128 -17.10 -0.65 6.69
C ARG A 128 -18.13 -1.77 6.84
N GLN A 129 -19.29 -1.64 6.20
CA GLN A 129 -20.33 -2.67 6.24
C GLN A 129 -19.84 -3.95 5.53
N TYR A 130 -19.12 -3.84 4.43
CA TYR A 130 -18.66 -4.99 3.65
C TYR A 130 -17.43 -5.68 4.26
N PHE A 131 -16.46 -4.89 4.77
CA PHE A 131 -15.17 -5.41 5.23
C PHE A 131 -15.02 -5.52 6.75
N GLY A 132 -15.95 -4.93 7.51
CA GLY A 132 -15.98 -5.03 8.99
C GLY A 132 -14.65 -4.62 9.63
N ASP A 133 -14.11 -5.53 10.43
CA ASP A 133 -12.87 -5.32 11.21
C ASP A 133 -11.60 -5.22 10.36
N LYS A 134 -11.68 -5.50 9.06
CA LYS A 134 -10.56 -5.25 8.13
C LYS A 134 -10.40 -3.77 7.74
N VAL A 135 -11.33 -2.89 8.13
CA VAL A 135 -11.18 -1.45 7.87
C VAL A 135 -10.49 -0.78 9.05
N TYR A 136 -9.35 -0.14 8.80
CA TYR A 136 -8.64 0.61 9.84
C TYR A 136 -9.55 1.65 10.49
N HIS A 137 -9.37 1.86 11.80
CA HIS A 137 -10.09 2.93 12.51
C HIS A 137 -9.63 4.29 12.02
N THR A 138 -8.33 4.41 11.75
CA THR A 138 -7.71 5.60 11.18
C THR A 138 -8.29 5.89 9.78
N VAL A 139 -8.63 7.17 9.56
CA VAL A 139 -9.13 7.69 8.28
C VAL A 139 -8.29 8.88 7.86
N VAL A 140 -7.67 8.83 6.68
CA VAL A 140 -6.83 9.93 6.17
C VAL A 140 -7.72 10.98 5.51
N PRO A 141 -7.79 12.20 6.07
CA PRO A 141 -8.60 13.26 5.48
C PRO A 141 -7.95 13.85 4.22
N ARG A 142 -8.76 14.48 3.37
CA ARG A 142 -8.24 15.33 2.31
C ARG A 142 -7.48 16.51 2.94
N SER A 143 -6.20 16.65 2.61
CA SER A 143 -5.33 17.66 3.18
C SER A 143 -4.36 18.23 2.16
N VAL A 144 -4.30 19.56 2.06
CA VAL A 144 -3.35 20.27 1.21
C VAL A 144 -1.91 20.00 1.67
N ARG A 145 -1.69 19.95 2.99
CA ARG A 145 -0.36 19.69 3.57
C ARG A 145 0.22 18.33 3.15
N LEU A 146 -0.62 17.29 3.09
CA LEU A 146 -0.22 15.98 2.57
C LEU A 146 0.16 16.01 1.09
N SER A 147 -0.47 16.89 0.30
CA SER A 147 -0.12 17.07 -1.11
C SER A 147 1.14 17.93 -1.31
N GLU A 148 1.43 18.85 -0.40
CA GLU A 148 2.60 19.72 -0.47
C GLU A 148 3.89 19.02 -0.05
N ALA A 149 3.88 18.21 1.01
CA ALA A 149 5.07 17.60 1.60
C ALA A 149 5.98 16.89 0.57
N PRO A 150 5.46 16.08 -0.38
CA PRO A 150 6.28 15.45 -1.42
C PRO A 150 6.98 16.44 -2.35
N SER A 151 6.40 17.64 -2.58
CA SER A 151 7.02 18.69 -3.41
C SER A 151 8.29 19.24 -2.79
N TYR A 152 8.43 19.10 -1.47
CA TYR A 152 9.62 19.47 -0.71
C TYR A 152 10.55 18.28 -0.44
N GLY A 153 10.21 17.08 -0.94
CA GLY A 153 10.99 15.87 -0.68
C GLY A 153 10.96 15.44 0.78
N GLN A 154 9.92 15.79 1.53
CA GLN A 154 9.81 15.52 2.96
C GLN A 154 8.59 14.64 3.27
N ALA A 155 8.72 13.80 4.30
CA ALA A 155 7.56 13.14 4.89
C ALA A 155 6.70 14.17 5.64
N ILE A 156 5.40 13.93 5.75
CA ILE A 156 4.48 14.86 6.43
C ILE A 156 4.85 15.08 7.90
N ILE A 157 5.41 14.08 8.56
CA ILE A 157 5.87 14.14 9.94
C ILE A 157 7.04 15.10 10.15
N ASP A 158 7.86 15.31 9.10
CA ASP A 158 8.99 16.25 9.11
C ASP A 158 8.59 17.62 8.55
N PHE A 159 7.71 17.62 7.53
CA PHE A 159 7.24 18.84 6.86
C PHE A 159 6.32 19.69 7.74
N ASP A 160 5.33 19.05 8.37
CA ASP A 160 4.38 19.71 9.27
C ASP A 160 3.94 18.75 10.39
N PRO A 161 4.80 18.58 11.44
CA PRO A 161 4.56 17.60 12.52
C PRO A 161 3.26 17.82 13.30
N LYS A 162 2.71 19.03 13.26
CA LYS A 162 1.48 19.40 13.98
C LYS A 162 0.22 19.30 13.11
N SER A 163 0.38 19.01 11.83
CA SER A 163 -0.76 18.85 10.92
C SER A 163 -1.59 17.63 11.27
N ILE A 164 -2.86 17.69 10.91
CA ILE A 164 -3.76 16.52 11.02
C ILE A 164 -3.23 15.32 10.20
N GLY A 165 -2.54 15.60 9.08
CA GLY A 165 -1.91 14.57 8.25
C GLY A 165 -0.82 13.81 9.01
N ALA A 166 0.07 14.51 9.72
CA ALA A 166 1.12 13.88 10.52
C ALA A 166 0.53 13.05 11.67
N GLN A 167 -0.48 13.58 12.37
CA GLN A 167 -1.15 12.87 13.46
C GLN A 167 -1.80 11.56 12.97
N VAL A 168 -2.58 11.63 11.90
CA VAL A 168 -3.31 10.48 11.34
C VAL A 168 -2.35 9.40 10.81
N TYR A 169 -1.24 9.77 10.14
CA TYR A 169 -0.26 8.77 9.72
C TYR A 169 0.49 8.14 10.89
N THR A 170 0.67 8.88 11.99
CA THR A 170 1.23 8.31 13.23
C THR A 170 0.24 7.32 13.87
N GLU A 171 -1.05 7.64 13.89
CA GLU A 171 -2.11 6.74 14.38
C GLU A 171 -2.18 5.47 13.52
N LEU A 172 -2.14 5.60 12.19
CA LEU A 172 -2.09 4.46 11.27
C LEU A 172 -0.88 3.56 11.55
N ALA A 173 0.30 4.16 11.72
CA ALA A 173 1.51 3.40 12.04
C ALA A 173 1.35 2.61 13.34
N GLN A 174 0.71 3.19 14.35
CA GLN A 174 0.42 2.50 15.62
C GLN A 174 -0.59 1.35 15.44
N GLU A 175 -1.62 1.51 14.60
CA GLU A 175 -2.55 0.42 14.28
C GLU A 175 -1.83 -0.74 13.57
N VAL A 176 -0.99 -0.45 12.59
CA VAL A 176 -0.20 -1.46 11.87
C VAL A 176 0.79 -2.16 12.80
N LEU A 177 1.51 -1.41 13.63
CA LEU A 177 2.44 -1.98 14.61
C LEU A 177 1.73 -2.87 15.63
N LYS A 178 0.53 -2.51 16.06
CA LYS A 178 -0.28 -3.33 16.96
C LYS A 178 -0.74 -4.64 16.33
N GLN A 179 -0.93 -4.65 15.02
CA GLN A 179 -1.38 -5.82 14.27
C GLN A 179 -0.22 -6.76 13.89
N TYR A 180 0.96 -6.23 13.56
CA TYR A 180 2.10 -6.95 13.00
C TYR A 180 3.42 -6.76 13.76
N GLY A 181 3.49 -5.81 14.69
CA GLY A 181 4.68 -5.63 15.53
C GLY A 181 4.74 -6.73 16.60
N ASN A 182 5.90 -7.37 16.69
CA ASN A 182 6.21 -8.34 17.75
C ASN A 182 6.56 -7.65 19.06
#